data_665f526de482de5aab5eff736e5e71ae
#
_entry.id   665f526de482de5aab5eff736e5e71ae
#
_cell.length_a   1.000
_cell.length_b   1.000
_cell.length_c   1.000
_cell.angle_alpha   90.00
_cell.angle_beta   90.00
_cell.angle_gamma   90.00
#
_symmetry.space_group_name_H-M   'P 1'
#
loop_
_entity.id
_entity.type
_entity.pdbx_description
1 polymer ?
#
loop_
_entity_poly.entity_id
_entity_poly.type
_entity_poly.pdbx_seq_one_letter_code
_entity_poly.pdbx_strand_id
1 'polypeptide(L)'
;MTGTAAVDLAVGQEAEARTFPPLTRTDFVKYQGASGDFHPLHHDEPFAQATGFPTVFSVGMLQAGMLATYVTDWLGAEEIRRFKVRFVEQVWPGDELTCTARITDITDLDDGRQVSVALTCTRQTGAVALTGSAQFVLP
;
A
#
# COMPACT_ATOMS: atom_id res chain seq x y z
N MET A 1 -9.57 11.28 11.67
CA MET A 1 -9.83 9.85 11.84
C MET A 1 -9.24 9.36 13.14
N THR A 2 -9.99 8.57 13.86
CA THR A 2 -9.54 8.01 15.13
C THR A 2 -8.92 6.63 14.88
N GLY A 3 -7.66 6.45 15.27
CA GLY A 3 -7.04 5.15 15.27
C GLY A 3 -7.68 4.22 16.29
N THR A 4 -7.52 2.92 16.10
CA THR A 4 -7.98 1.92 17.07
C THR A 4 -7.10 2.00 18.32
N ALA A 5 -7.73 2.00 19.50
CA ALA A 5 -6.99 2.01 20.74
C ALA A 5 -6.17 0.72 20.90
N ALA A 6 -4.94 0.85 21.39
CA ALA A 6 -4.02 -0.30 21.53
C ALA A 6 -4.60 -1.43 22.38
N VAL A 7 -5.42 -1.09 23.37
CA VAL A 7 -6.05 -2.06 24.27
C VAL A 7 -7.07 -2.98 23.59
N ASP A 8 -7.59 -2.54 22.43
CA ASP A 8 -8.61 -3.29 21.68
C ASP A 8 -7.99 -4.17 20.60
N LEU A 9 -6.65 -4.19 20.48
CA LEU A 9 -5.95 -4.93 19.43
C LEU A 9 -5.53 -6.32 19.94
N ALA A 10 -5.55 -7.29 19.02
CA ALA A 10 -5.13 -8.66 19.28
C ALA A 10 -4.36 -9.23 18.10
N VAL A 11 -3.41 -10.11 18.39
CA VAL A 11 -2.71 -10.88 17.35
C VAL A 11 -3.71 -11.70 16.56
N GLY A 12 -3.58 -11.65 15.22
CA GLY A 12 -4.50 -12.30 14.30
C GLY A 12 -5.68 -11.42 13.87
N GLN A 13 -5.87 -10.26 14.50
CA GLN A 13 -6.93 -9.33 14.12
C GLN A 13 -6.68 -8.77 12.73
N GLU A 14 -7.74 -8.76 11.92
CA GLU A 14 -7.72 -8.20 10.57
C GLU A 14 -8.40 -6.84 10.57
N ALA A 15 -7.83 -5.91 9.82
CA ALA A 15 -8.50 -4.64 9.52
C ALA A 15 -9.58 -4.87 8.45
N GLU A 16 -10.55 -3.98 8.39
CA GLU A 16 -11.51 -3.97 7.30
C GLU A 16 -10.76 -3.74 5.98
N ALA A 17 -11.03 -4.57 4.97
CA ALA A 17 -10.43 -4.42 3.65
C ALA A 17 -10.92 -3.12 3.00
N ARG A 18 -10.03 -2.48 2.23
CA ARG A 18 -10.37 -1.26 1.48
C ARG A 18 -10.06 -1.44 0.02
N THR A 19 -11.05 -1.25 -0.83
CA THR A 19 -10.88 -1.23 -2.28
C THR A 19 -10.87 0.21 -2.76
N PHE A 20 -9.82 0.57 -3.48
CA PHE A 20 -9.67 1.91 -4.06
C PHE A 20 -10.37 1.97 -5.42
N PRO A 21 -10.80 3.18 -5.84
CA PRO A 21 -11.35 3.35 -7.19
C PRO A 21 -10.36 2.89 -8.26
N PRO A 22 -10.84 2.54 -9.47
CA PRO A 22 -9.97 2.12 -10.57
C PRO A 22 -8.88 3.15 -10.84
N LEU A 23 -7.65 2.70 -10.96
CA LEU A 23 -6.52 3.56 -11.29
C LEU A 23 -6.56 3.95 -12.76
N THR A 24 -6.25 5.21 -13.03
CA THR A 24 -6.24 5.78 -14.38
C THR A 24 -4.83 6.20 -14.78
N ARG A 25 -4.62 6.40 -16.08
CA ARG A 25 -3.36 6.99 -16.58
C ARG A 25 -3.11 8.37 -15.99
N THR A 26 -4.18 9.14 -15.75
CA THR A 26 -4.07 10.44 -15.08
C THR A 26 -3.51 10.31 -13.66
N ASP A 27 -3.91 9.26 -12.92
CA ASP A 27 -3.35 9.00 -11.59
C ASP A 27 -1.85 8.74 -11.66
N PHE A 28 -1.39 7.99 -12.65
CA PHE A 28 0.04 7.73 -12.86
C PHE A 28 0.81 9.03 -13.14
N VAL A 29 0.28 9.86 -14.03
CA VAL A 29 0.90 11.15 -14.39
C VAL A 29 0.93 12.10 -13.20
N LYS A 30 -0.16 12.18 -12.43
CA LYS A 30 -0.19 12.99 -11.20
C LYS A 30 0.88 12.55 -10.21
N TYR A 31 1.02 11.24 -10.01
CA TYR A 31 2.04 10.73 -9.10
C TYR A 31 3.45 10.99 -9.61
N GLN A 32 3.68 10.87 -10.91
CA GLN A 32 4.95 11.23 -11.53
C GLN A 32 5.30 12.71 -11.27
N GLY A 33 4.32 13.60 -11.43
CA GLY A 33 4.50 15.02 -11.14
C GLY A 33 4.84 15.30 -9.68
N ALA A 34 4.21 14.56 -8.76
CA ALA A 34 4.45 14.72 -7.32
C ALA A 34 5.77 14.12 -6.87
N SER A 35 6.16 12.98 -7.42
CA SER A 35 7.36 12.23 -6.99
C SER A 35 8.63 12.61 -7.73
N GLY A 36 8.51 13.19 -8.92
CA GLY A 36 9.66 13.45 -9.80
C GLY A 36 10.14 12.21 -10.57
N ASP A 37 9.41 11.11 -10.51
CA ASP A 37 9.71 9.90 -11.28
C ASP A 37 9.00 9.98 -12.64
N PHE A 38 9.71 10.47 -13.66
CA PHE A 38 9.16 10.69 -15.00
C PHE A 38 9.52 9.58 -15.99
N HIS A 39 9.73 8.35 -15.51
CA HIS A 39 10.08 7.25 -16.39
C HIS A 39 8.99 7.01 -17.44
N PRO A 40 9.35 6.92 -18.72
CA PRO A 40 8.35 6.83 -19.81
C PRO A 40 7.49 5.56 -19.79
N LEU A 41 7.89 4.50 -19.11
CA LEU A 41 7.06 3.29 -18.93
C LEU A 41 5.71 3.58 -18.29
N HIS A 42 5.56 4.71 -17.58
CA HIS A 42 4.35 5.05 -16.85
C HIS A 42 3.40 5.97 -17.62
N HIS A 43 3.85 6.55 -18.75
CA HIS A 43 3.02 7.50 -19.51
C HIS A 43 3.14 7.43 -21.04
N ASP A 44 4.20 6.82 -21.55
CA ASP A 44 4.47 6.77 -23.00
C ASP A 44 4.17 5.35 -23.51
N GLU A 45 3.00 5.19 -24.13
CA GLU A 45 2.56 3.87 -24.57
C GLU A 45 3.45 3.27 -25.68
N PRO A 46 3.86 4.02 -26.73
CA PRO A 46 4.81 3.48 -27.70
C PRO A 46 6.13 3.00 -27.06
N PHE A 47 6.63 3.75 -26.09
CA PHE A 47 7.84 3.34 -25.36
C PHE A 47 7.62 2.05 -24.57
N ALA A 48 6.51 1.94 -23.85
CA ALA A 48 6.18 0.74 -23.07
C ALA A 48 6.07 -0.48 -23.98
N GLN A 49 5.38 -0.34 -25.10
CA GLN A 49 5.20 -1.42 -26.08
C GLN A 49 6.54 -1.81 -26.72
N ALA A 50 7.40 -0.88 -27.03
CA ALA A 50 8.73 -1.15 -27.58
C ALA A 50 9.62 -1.90 -26.59
N THR A 51 9.39 -1.75 -25.30
CA THR A 51 10.13 -2.48 -24.26
C THR A 51 9.48 -3.81 -23.85
N GLY A 52 8.39 -4.22 -24.51
CA GLY A 52 7.76 -5.53 -24.35
C GLY A 52 6.53 -5.55 -23.44
N PHE A 53 6.05 -4.40 -22.99
CA PHE A 53 4.83 -4.32 -22.19
C PHE A 53 3.61 -4.02 -23.07
N PRO A 54 2.41 -4.51 -22.71
CA PRO A 54 1.21 -4.27 -23.52
C PRO A 54 0.76 -2.80 -23.52
N THR A 55 1.04 -2.07 -22.45
CA THR A 55 0.70 -0.67 -22.25
C THR A 55 1.53 -0.09 -21.11
N VAL A 56 1.30 1.18 -20.76
CA VAL A 56 1.90 1.81 -19.58
C VAL A 56 1.39 1.15 -18.30
N PHE A 57 2.18 1.22 -17.24
CA PHE A 57 1.79 0.69 -15.94
C PHE A 57 2.11 1.70 -14.83
N SER A 58 1.49 1.48 -13.68
CA SER A 58 1.58 2.40 -12.55
C SER A 58 3.00 2.52 -11.99
N VAL A 59 3.30 3.68 -11.46
CA VAL A 59 4.49 3.89 -10.64
C VAL A 59 4.35 3.07 -9.36
N GLY A 60 5.27 2.15 -9.10
CA GLY A 60 5.17 1.24 -7.94
C GLY A 60 4.96 1.95 -6.61
N MET A 61 5.64 3.08 -6.39
CA MET A 61 5.51 3.85 -5.16
C MET A 61 4.11 4.47 -4.97
N LEU A 62 3.30 4.59 -6.02
CA LEU A 62 1.89 4.98 -5.89
C LEU A 62 1.12 3.91 -5.10
N GLN A 63 1.23 2.64 -5.49
CA GLN A 63 0.59 1.54 -4.76
C GLN A 63 1.13 1.42 -3.34
N ALA A 64 2.44 1.60 -3.17
CA ALA A 64 3.06 1.59 -1.84
C ALA A 64 2.47 2.68 -0.95
N GLY A 65 2.27 3.88 -1.49
CA GLY A 65 1.64 4.99 -0.78
C GLY A 65 0.17 4.72 -0.44
N MET A 66 -0.56 4.07 -1.33
CA MET A 66 -1.95 3.67 -1.07
C MET A 66 -2.02 2.67 0.08
N LEU A 67 -1.14 1.68 0.09
CA LEU A 67 -1.05 0.69 1.17
C LEU A 67 -0.64 1.35 2.50
N ALA A 68 0.29 2.29 2.47
CA ALA A 68 0.69 3.06 3.64
C ALA A 68 -0.47 3.90 4.19
N THR A 69 -1.21 4.58 3.33
CA THR A 69 -2.40 5.35 3.71
C THR A 69 -3.42 4.44 4.39
N TYR A 70 -3.67 3.28 3.81
CA TYR A 70 -4.61 2.30 4.35
C TYR A 70 -4.26 1.90 5.79
N VAL A 71 -3.00 1.52 6.04
CA VAL A 71 -2.60 1.04 7.36
C VAL A 71 -2.46 2.19 8.37
N THR A 72 -2.04 3.37 7.97
CA THR A 72 -1.96 4.53 8.87
C THR A 72 -3.34 5.10 9.19
N ASP A 73 -4.30 4.97 8.29
CA ASP A 73 -5.70 5.29 8.57
C ASP A 73 -6.28 4.38 9.67
N TRP A 74 -5.79 3.16 9.75
CA TRP A 74 -6.21 2.22 10.79
C TRP A 74 -5.53 2.48 12.14
N LEU A 75 -4.21 2.60 12.16
CA LEU A 75 -3.42 2.58 13.40
C LEU A 75 -2.78 3.92 13.76
N GLY A 76 -2.87 4.92 12.90
CA GLY A 76 -2.35 6.25 13.17
C GLY A 76 -1.07 6.57 12.39
N ALA A 77 -1.08 7.71 11.71
CA ALA A 77 0.06 8.13 10.88
C ALA A 77 1.26 8.57 11.72
N GLU A 78 1.03 9.05 12.94
CA GLU A 78 2.10 9.51 13.82
C GLU A 78 2.77 8.35 14.57
N GLU A 79 2.11 7.21 14.65
CA GLU A 79 2.56 6.05 15.41
C GLU A 79 3.41 5.07 14.60
N ILE A 80 3.45 5.22 13.28
CA ILE A 80 4.24 4.32 12.42
C ILE A 80 5.73 4.53 12.64
N ARG A 81 6.48 3.42 12.76
CA ARG A 81 7.92 3.43 12.96
C ARG A 81 8.68 2.74 11.84
N ARG A 82 8.03 1.81 11.16
CA ARG A 82 8.65 1.09 10.05
C ARG A 82 7.59 0.70 9.03
N PHE A 83 7.94 0.83 7.75
CA PHE A 83 7.11 0.42 6.64
C PHE A 83 8.00 -0.19 5.57
N LYS A 84 7.69 -1.43 5.16
CA LYS A 84 8.41 -2.15 4.11
C LYS A 84 7.42 -2.67 3.10
N VAL A 85 7.81 -2.64 1.83
CA VAL A 85 7.03 -3.25 0.76
C VAL A 85 7.91 -4.10 -0.13
N ARG A 86 7.28 -5.09 -0.75
CA ARG A 86 7.87 -5.89 -1.82
C ARG A 86 6.92 -5.86 -3.01
N PHE A 87 7.41 -5.39 -4.14
CA PHE A 87 6.65 -5.37 -5.39
C PHE A 87 6.64 -6.77 -6.00
N VAL A 88 5.45 -7.26 -6.37
CA VAL A 88 5.26 -8.60 -6.92
C VAL A 88 4.88 -8.53 -8.38
N GLU A 89 3.89 -7.71 -8.75
CA GLU A 89 3.43 -7.51 -10.12
C GLU A 89 3.17 -6.03 -10.42
N GLN A 90 3.21 -5.68 -11.70
CA GLN A 90 2.79 -4.37 -12.16
C GLN A 90 1.30 -4.17 -11.92
N VAL A 91 0.91 -2.91 -11.83
CA VAL A 91 -0.47 -2.47 -11.75
C VAL A 91 -0.79 -1.69 -13.03
N TRP A 92 -1.93 -1.97 -13.63
CA TRP A 92 -2.30 -1.52 -14.95
C TRP A 92 -3.43 -0.50 -14.88
N PRO A 93 -3.61 0.33 -15.93
CA PRO A 93 -4.77 1.21 -16.01
C PRO A 93 -6.08 0.42 -15.87
N GLY A 94 -6.98 0.90 -15.03
CA GLY A 94 -8.25 0.25 -14.74
C GLY A 94 -8.22 -0.72 -13.57
N ASP A 95 -7.06 -1.04 -13.03
CA ASP A 95 -6.97 -1.95 -11.88
C ASP A 95 -7.62 -1.35 -10.64
N GLU A 96 -8.39 -2.16 -9.95
CA GLU A 96 -8.96 -1.85 -8.63
C GLU A 96 -8.14 -2.60 -7.58
N LEU A 97 -7.49 -1.85 -6.70
CA LEU A 97 -6.63 -2.42 -5.68
C LEU A 97 -7.37 -2.55 -4.36
N THR A 98 -7.26 -3.72 -3.74
CA THR A 98 -7.80 -3.98 -2.41
C THR A 98 -6.66 -4.21 -1.44
N CYS A 99 -6.63 -3.40 -0.39
CA CYS A 99 -5.66 -3.50 0.69
C CYS A 99 -6.24 -4.27 1.87
N THR A 100 -5.43 -5.16 2.44
CA THR A 100 -5.76 -5.92 3.65
C THR A 100 -4.61 -5.85 4.63
N ALA A 101 -4.91 -6.02 5.91
CA ALA A 101 -3.92 -5.96 6.98
C ALA A 101 -4.29 -6.92 8.10
N ARG A 102 -3.28 -7.53 8.71
CA ARG A 102 -3.46 -8.44 9.84
C ARG A 102 -2.35 -8.22 10.85
N ILE A 103 -2.71 -8.13 12.14
CA ILE A 103 -1.74 -8.03 13.23
C ILE A 103 -1.03 -9.36 13.39
N THR A 104 0.29 -9.35 13.33
CA THR A 104 1.12 -10.54 13.45
C THR A 104 1.80 -10.67 14.80
N ASP A 105 2.03 -9.56 15.48
CA ASP A 105 2.68 -9.55 16.78
C ASP A 105 2.35 -8.29 17.56
N ILE A 106 2.27 -8.43 18.90
CA ILE A 106 2.11 -7.30 19.81
C ILE A 106 3.10 -7.50 20.95
N THR A 107 3.97 -6.53 21.18
CA THR A 107 4.97 -6.55 22.25
C THR A 107 4.74 -5.37 23.17
N ASP A 108 4.62 -5.63 24.47
CA ASP A 108 4.50 -4.56 25.45
C ASP A 108 5.83 -3.84 25.63
N LEU A 109 5.77 -2.52 25.69
CA LEU A 109 6.88 -1.62 25.94
C LEU A 109 6.61 -0.86 27.26
N ASP A 110 7.62 -0.17 27.78
CA ASP A 110 7.46 0.61 29.02
C ASP A 110 6.36 1.67 28.91
N ASP A 111 6.25 2.32 27.74
CA ASP A 111 5.29 3.42 27.50
C ASP A 111 4.40 3.16 26.29
N GLY A 112 4.00 1.92 26.07
CA GLY A 112 3.09 1.59 24.99
C GLY A 112 3.23 0.16 24.52
N ARG A 113 2.76 -0.07 23.30
CA ARG A 113 2.78 -1.40 22.66
C ARG A 113 3.31 -1.26 21.24
N GLN A 114 4.24 -2.15 20.89
CA GLN A 114 4.68 -2.29 19.51
C GLN A 114 3.77 -3.28 18.80
N VAL A 115 3.16 -2.84 17.71
CA VAL A 115 2.25 -3.65 16.91
C VAL A 115 2.88 -3.90 15.55
N SER A 116 3.04 -5.15 15.17
CA SER A 116 3.51 -5.55 13.84
C SER A 116 2.35 -6.02 12.99
N VAL A 117 2.34 -5.60 11.73
CA VAL A 117 1.23 -5.82 10.81
C VAL A 117 1.76 -6.38 9.50
N ALA A 118 1.11 -7.43 8.99
CA ALA A 118 1.31 -7.92 7.62
C ALA A 118 0.30 -7.26 6.69
N LEU A 119 0.77 -6.81 5.53
CA LEU A 119 -0.01 -6.03 4.57
C LEU A 119 -0.02 -6.74 3.22
N THR A 120 -1.16 -6.66 2.52
CA THR A 120 -1.28 -7.17 1.15
C THR A 120 -2.12 -6.21 0.33
N CYS A 121 -1.73 -6.02 -0.93
CA CYS A 121 -2.48 -5.24 -1.90
C CYS A 121 -2.69 -6.12 -3.13
N THR A 122 -3.96 -6.40 -3.45
CA THR A 122 -4.35 -7.29 -4.55
C THR A 122 -5.10 -6.56 -5.63
N ARG A 123 -4.93 -7.02 -6.88
CA ARG A 123 -5.70 -6.56 -8.02
C ARG A 123 -7.06 -7.29 -8.03
N GLN A 124 -8.02 -6.76 -8.78
CA GLN A 124 -9.34 -7.38 -8.96
C GLN A 124 -9.29 -8.81 -9.51
N THR A 125 -8.18 -9.19 -10.13
CA THR A 125 -7.95 -10.55 -10.64
C THR A 125 -7.63 -11.56 -9.53
N GLY A 126 -7.37 -11.10 -8.32
CA GLY A 126 -6.84 -11.89 -7.22
C GLY A 126 -5.31 -11.94 -7.18
N ALA A 127 -4.63 -11.40 -8.19
CA ALA A 127 -3.18 -11.37 -8.22
C ALA A 127 -2.65 -10.34 -7.20
N VAL A 128 -1.61 -10.73 -6.46
CA VAL A 128 -0.96 -9.85 -5.50
C VAL A 128 -0.07 -8.86 -6.24
N ALA A 129 -0.33 -7.57 -6.06
CA ALA A 129 0.50 -6.50 -6.63
C ALA A 129 1.71 -6.22 -5.74
N LEU A 130 1.49 -6.11 -4.43
CA LEU A 130 2.57 -5.96 -3.47
C LEU A 130 2.18 -6.53 -2.11
N THR A 131 3.19 -6.91 -1.35
CA THR A 131 3.07 -7.27 0.06
C THR A 131 3.87 -6.28 0.88
N GLY A 132 3.59 -6.21 2.16
CA GLY A 132 4.33 -5.33 3.04
C GLY A 132 4.24 -5.72 4.50
N SER A 133 4.97 -4.98 5.29
CA SER A 133 4.90 -5.05 6.74
C SER A 133 5.06 -3.66 7.33
N ALA A 134 4.44 -3.45 8.47
CA ALA A 134 4.56 -2.19 9.19
C ALA A 134 4.68 -2.44 10.68
N GLN A 135 5.34 -1.53 11.38
CA GLN A 135 5.42 -1.52 12.83
C GLN A 135 4.95 -0.17 13.35
N PHE A 136 4.13 -0.23 14.37
CA PHE A 136 3.57 0.93 15.05
C PHE A 136 3.92 0.86 16.53
N VAL A 137 4.08 2.01 17.16
CA VAL A 137 4.17 2.11 18.62
C VAL A 137 2.99 2.92 19.09
N LEU A 138 2.06 2.25 19.77
CA LEU A 138 0.81 2.82 20.24
C LEU A 138 0.90 3.09 21.75
N PRO A 139 0.28 4.20 22.23
CA PRO A 139 0.27 4.51 23.67
C PRO A 139 -0.47 3.49 24.52
#